data_ccad646197abebd9943612c9c10651f6
#
_entry.id   ccad646197abebd9943612c9c10651f6
#
_cell.length_a   1.000
_cell.length_b   1.000
_cell.length_c   1.000
_cell.angle_alpha   90.00
_cell.angle_beta   90.00
_cell.angle_gamma   90.00
#
_symmetry.space_group_name_H-M   'P 1'
#
loop_
_entity.id
_entity.type
_entity.pdbx_description
1 polymer ?
#
loop_
_entity_poly.entity_id
_entity_poly.type
_entity_poly.pdbx_seq_one_letter_code
_entity_poly.pdbx_strand_id
1 'polypeptide(L)' 'MAQVGVQLIENGEAQDFTVDLGRVPVAGDLIELQGTYFKVASVTFGIDSAHEALIPRVVAEQFG' A
#
# COMPACT_ATOMS: atom_id res chain seq x y z
N MET A 1 4.78 14.56 0.50
CA MET A 1 4.76 13.36 1.36
C MET A 1 3.34 12.86 1.48
N ALA A 2 3.15 11.57 1.36
CA ALA A 2 1.82 10.99 1.39
C ALA A 2 1.78 9.86 2.41
N GLN A 3 0.81 9.92 3.31
CA GLN A 3 0.59 8.85 4.28
C GLN A 3 -0.32 7.80 3.64
N VAL A 4 0.12 6.55 3.65
CA VAL A 4 -0.60 5.45 3.03
C VAL A 4 -0.66 4.24 3.96
N GLY A 5 -1.81 3.57 3.95
CA GLY A 5 -1.95 2.28 4.60
C GLY A 5 -1.49 1.20 3.63
N VAL A 6 -0.52 0.40 4.05
CA VAL A 6 0.07 -0.62 3.19
C VAL A 6 -0.22 -1.99 3.76
N GLN A 7 -0.73 -2.88 2.92
CA GLN A 7 -0.88 -4.29 3.26
C GLN A 7 0.08 -5.09 2.37
N LEU A 8 1.06 -5.74 3.00
CA LEU A 8 2.02 -6.59 2.29
C LEU A 8 1.65 -8.05 2.50
N ILE A 9 1.53 -8.78 1.41
CA ILE A 9 1.16 -10.20 1.45
C ILE A 9 2.37 -11.03 1.06
N GLU A 10 2.79 -11.91 1.97
CA GLU A 10 3.94 -12.78 1.78
C GLU A 10 3.58 -14.17 2.28
N ASN A 11 3.66 -15.18 1.40
CA ASN A 11 3.37 -16.57 1.76
C ASN A 11 2.00 -16.75 2.41
N GLY A 12 1.01 -16.01 1.91
CA GLY A 12 -0.36 -16.09 2.42
C GLY A 12 -0.60 -15.29 3.70
N GLU A 13 0.43 -14.63 4.23
CA GLU A 13 0.29 -13.80 5.41
C GLU A 13 0.31 -12.33 5.05
N ALA A 14 -0.52 -11.55 5.73
CA ALA A 14 -0.63 -10.12 5.46
C ALA A 14 -0.10 -9.31 6.64
N GLN A 15 0.67 -8.27 6.33
CA GLN A 15 1.14 -7.30 7.33
C GLN A 15 0.56 -5.95 6.97
N ASP A 16 -0.05 -5.28 7.94
CA ASP A 16 -0.65 -3.97 7.75
C ASP A 16 0.14 -2.93 8.52
N PHE A 17 0.45 -1.82 7.85
CA PHE A 17 1.09 -0.69 8.53
C PHE A 17 0.81 0.58 7.76
N THR A 18 1.07 1.72 8.41
CA THR A 18 0.92 3.03 7.79
C THR A 18 2.29 3.65 7.66
N VAL A 19 2.61 4.12 6.47
CA VAL A 19 3.91 4.74 6.19
C VAL A 19 3.73 6.02 5.41
N ASP A 20 4.76 6.86 5.49
CA ASP A 20 4.81 8.11 4.74
C ASP A 20 5.70 7.85 3.52
N LEU A 21 5.09 7.88 2.35
CA LEU A 21 5.80 7.68 1.10
C LEU A 21 5.91 9.01 0.36
N GLY A 22 6.84 9.09 -0.59
CA GLY A 22 6.98 10.31 -1.38
C GLY A 22 5.76 10.63 -2.21
N ARG A 23 5.04 9.59 -2.62
CA ARG A 23 3.79 9.71 -3.35
C ARG A 23 2.97 8.45 -3.11
N VAL A 24 1.70 8.50 -3.50
CA VAL A 24 0.87 7.30 -3.45
C VAL A 24 1.29 6.38 -4.59
N PRO A 25 1.63 5.11 -4.30
CA PRO A 25 1.99 4.18 -5.36
C PRO A 25 0.80 3.89 -6.28
N VAL A 26 1.11 3.39 -7.48
CA VAL A 26 0.08 2.92 -8.41
C VAL A 26 0.28 1.43 -8.66
N ALA A 27 -0.76 0.78 -9.16
CA ALA A 27 -0.69 -0.64 -9.48
C ALA A 27 0.48 -0.89 -10.44
N GLY A 28 1.30 -1.91 -10.12
CA GLY A 28 2.49 -2.23 -10.89
C GLY A 28 3.78 -1.70 -10.29
N ASP A 29 3.71 -0.73 -9.37
CA ASP A 29 4.90 -0.25 -8.67
C ASP A 29 5.46 -1.35 -7.77
N LEU A 30 6.76 -1.23 -7.45
CA LEU A 30 7.42 -2.14 -6.52
C LEU A 30 7.70 -1.42 -5.21
N ILE A 31 7.50 -2.14 -4.12
CA ILE A 31 7.83 -1.66 -2.78
C ILE A 31 8.86 -2.63 -2.21
N GLU A 32 9.95 -2.09 -1.69
CA GLU A 32 10.98 -2.91 -1.05
C GLU A 32 10.88 -2.77 0.45
N LEU A 33 10.86 -3.92 1.14
CA LEU A 33 10.91 -3.96 2.60
C LEU A 33 12.01 -4.93 2.98
N GLN A 34 13.12 -4.41 3.51
CA GLN A 34 14.24 -5.22 4.01
C GLN A 34 14.72 -6.28 3.00
N GLY A 35 14.89 -5.86 1.76
CA GLY A 35 15.40 -6.73 0.70
C GLY A 35 14.35 -7.57 0.00
N THR A 36 13.11 -7.55 0.46
CA THR A 36 12.02 -8.26 -0.21
C THR A 36 11.20 -7.28 -1.02
N TYR A 37 10.91 -7.64 -2.26
CA TYR A 37 10.14 -6.78 -3.16
C TYR A 37 8.68 -7.23 -3.19
N PHE A 38 7.80 -6.23 -3.19
CA PHE A 38 6.35 -6.46 -3.28
C PHE A 38 5.81 -5.64 -4.44
N LYS A 39 4.98 -6.24 -5.25
CA LYS A 39 4.36 -5.55 -6.37
C LYS A 39 2.98 -5.08 -5.97
N VAL A 40 2.70 -3.80 -6.20
CA VAL A 40 1.41 -3.22 -5.87
C VAL A 40 0.33 -3.80 -6.78
N ALA A 41 -0.65 -4.44 -6.17
CA ALA A 41 -1.77 -5.05 -6.90
C ALA A 41 -2.93 -4.08 -7.04
N SER A 42 -3.20 -3.30 -5.98
CA SER A 42 -4.33 -2.38 -6.02
C SER A 42 -4.10 -1.20 -5.10
N VAL A 43 -4.74 -0.09 -5.43
CA VAL A 43 -4.74 1.12 -4.61
C VAL A 43 -6.18 1.55 -4.48
N THR A 44 -6.62 1.80 -3.24
CA THR A 44 -7.99 2.21 -2.96
C THR A 44 -7.97 3.58 -2.31
N PHE A 45 -8.75 4.49 -2.86
CA PHE A 45 -8.98 5.80 -2.26
C PHE A 45 -10.37 5.81 -1.65
N GLY A 46 -10.46 6.11 -0.36
CA GLY A 46 -11.72 6.12 0.35
C GLY A 46 -12.16 7.54 0.69
N ILE A 47 -13.45 7.71 0.80
CA ILE A 47 -14.06 8.96 1.23
C ILE A 47 -15.06 8.60 2.33
N ASP A 48 -15.02 9.33 3.47
CA ASP A 48 -15.92 9.04 4.56
C ASP A 48 -17.30 9.70 4.35
N SER A 49 -18.20 9.51 5.31
CA SER A 49 -19.55 10.03 5.19
C SER A 49 -19.61 11.56 5.23
N ALA A 50 -18.56 12.21 5.72
CA ALA A 50 -18.45 13.66 5.71
C ALA A 50 -17.80 14.19 4.43
N HIS A 51 -17.55 13.30 3.45
CA HIS A 51 -16.90 13.58 2.17
C HIS A 51 -15.47 14.03 2.32
N GLU A 52 -14.78 13.52 3.36
CA GLU A 52 -13.37 13.78 3.56
C GLU A 52 -12.55 12.58 3.16
N ALA A 53 -11.38 12.82 2.59
CA ALA A 53 -10.52 11.76 2.11
C ALA A 53 -9.94 10.97 3.27
N LEU A 54 -10.01 9.64 3.15
CA LEU A 54 -9.34 8.74 4.07
C LEU A 54 -7.92 8.47 3.56
N ILE A 55 -7.09 7.87 4.43
CA ILE A 55 -5.74 7.47 4.03
C ILE A 55 -5.86 6.42 2.92
N PRO A 56 -5.18 6.61 1.77
CA PRO A 56 -5.23 5.62 0.68
C PRO A 56 -4.71 4.28 1.16
N ARG A 57 -5.25 3.21 0.60
CA ARG A 57 -4.89 1.86 0.96
C ARG A 57 -4.23 1.15 -0.20
N VAL A 58 -3.05 0.59 0.05
CA VAL A 58 -2.26 -0.10 -0.96
C VAL A 58 -2.15 -1.56 -0.57
N VAL A 59 -2.43 -2.46 -1.53
CA VAL A 59 -2.24 -3.89 -1.34
C VAL A 59 -1.13 -4.32 -2.28
N ALA A 60 -0.11 -4.97 -1.74
CA ALA A 60 1.04 -5.44 -2.51
C ALA A 60 1.37 -6.87 -2.14
N GLU A 61 1.77 -7.66 -3.13
CA GLU A 61 2.11 -9.07 -2.95
C GLU A 61 3.58 -9.28 -3.25
N GLN A 62 4.18 -10.26 -2.58
CA GLN A 62 5.57 -10.58 -2.78
C GLN A 62 5.85 -10.86 -4.25
N PHE A 63 6.92 -10.25 -4.76
CA PHE A 63 7.29 -10.33 -6.17
C PHE A 63 8.64 -11.04 -6.29
N GLY A 64 8.69 -12.02 -7.16
CA GLY A 64 9.89 -12.81 -7.39
C GLY A 64 9.85 -14.13 -6.64
#